data_4ff03325ece5a3dbbb1a5dbf71b58180
#
_entry.id   4ff03325ece5a3dbbb1a5dbf71b58180
#
_cell.length_a   1.000
_cell.length_b   1.000
_cell.length_c   1.000
_cell.angle_alpha   90.00
_cell.angle_beta   90.00
_cell.angle_gamma   90.00
#
_symmetry.space_group_name_H-M   'P 1'
#
loop_
_entity.id
_entity.type
_entity.pdbx_description
1 polymer ?
#
loop_
_entity_poly.entity_id
_entity_poly.type
_entity_poly.pdbx_seq_one_letter_code
_entity_poly.pdbx_strand_id
1 'polypeptide(L)'
;CNKVDSVEKIVITSTQYVYRDLLNPYPQSDTCFKPHTIYGNSKVMTEKITREFCKKNFIIIRPTNIWGPYNYNYANGLFSMIKKGLFVLPRGSKTIKSYGYIKNICYQIISILDDIDSVNCVYYVGEESIVANMWASEISKAITGKPPIKIPKFLLFMVALLGELLKKMNLNFPFYLTRYKNMTEDYDVPIKKTITKFD
;
A
#
# COMPACT_ATOMS: atom_id res chain seq x y z
N CYS A 1 -6.05 -15.08 -22.55
CA CYS A 1 -7.16 -15.64 -21.75
C CYS A 1 -8.47 -15.67 -22.51
N ASN A 2 -8.87 -14.61 -23.28
CA ASN A 2 -10.14 -14.60 -24.03
C ASN A 2 -10.32 -15.75 -25.03
N LYS A 3 -9.23 -16.37 -25.52
CA LYS A 3 -9.20 -17.46 -26.50
C LYS A 3 -9.09 -18.85 -25.89
N VAL A 4 -9.08 -18.95 -24.56
CA VAL A 4 -8.92 -20.23 -23.85
C VAL A 4 -10.24 -20.56 -23.14
N ASP A 5 -10.96 -21.58 -23.62
CA ASP A 5 -12.30 -21.89 -23.13
C ASP A 5 -12.31 -22.41 -21.69
N SER A 6 -11.26 -23.10 -21.28
CA SER A 6 -11.11 -23.62 -19.91
C SER A 6 -10.88 -22.54 -18.84
N VAL A 7 -10.62 -21.27 -19.22
CA VAL A 7 -10.49 -20.17 -18.29
C VAL A 7 -11.87 -19.57 -18.01
N GLU A 8 -12.37 -19.76 -16.81
CA GLU A 8 -13.68 -19.27 -16.37
C GLU A 8 -13.59 -17.88 -15.74
N LYS A 9 -12.56 -17.64 -14.95
CA LYS A 9 -12.37 -16.40 -14.18
C LYS A 9 -10.92 -15.93 -14.27
N ILE A 10 -10.70 -14.61 -14.32
CA ILE A 10 -9.38 -13.98 -14.40
C ILE A 10 -9.21 -13.02 -13.23
N VAL A 11 -8.10 -13.14 -12.50
CA VAL A 11 -7.75 -12.18 -11.44
C VAL A 11 -6.67 -11.24 -11.94
N ILE A 12 -6.94 -9.95 -11.82
CA ILE A 12 -6.02 -8.87 -12.19
C ILE A 12 -5.52 -8.19 -10.91
N THR A 13 -4.23 -8.29 -10.66
CA THR A 13 -3.61 -7.56 -9.56
C THR A 13 -3.34 -6.12 -9.96
N SER A 14 -4.11 -5.21 -9.40
CA SER A 14 -3.96 -3.77 -9.47
C SER A 14 -3.20 -3.24 -8.24
N THR A 15 -3.57 -2.09 -7.71
CA THR A 15 -2.94 -1.47 -6.54
C THR A 15 -3.89 -0.46 -5.88
N GLN A 16 -3.72 -0.21 -4.60
CA GLN A 16 -4.37 0.93 -3.94
C GLN A 16 -4.01 2.29 -4.57
N TYR A 17 -2.87 2.41 -5.25
CA TYR A 17 -2.38 3.68 -5.83
C TYR A 17 -3.11 4.13 -7.11
N VAL A 18 -4.13 3.42 -7.56
CA VAL A 18 -5.03 3.87 -8.63
C VAL A 18 -5.90 5.07 -8.21
N TYR A 19 -6.08 5.26 -6.90
CA TYR A 19 -6.76 6.40 -6.34
C TYR A 19 -6.04 6.91 -5.09
N ARG A 20 -5.78 8.21 -5.05
CA ARG A 20 -5.34 8.90 -3.83
C ARG A 20 -5.90 10.31 -3.82
N ASP A 21 -6.81 10.54 -2.93
CA ASP A 21 -7.24 11.88 -2.56
C ASP A 21 -7.16 12.02 -1.03
N LEU A 22 -6.24 12.86 -0.58
CA LEU A 22 -5.99 13.08 0.84
C LEU A 22 -7.05 13.94 1.52
N LEU A 23 -7.89 14.62 0.72
CA LEU A 23 -8.84 15.63 1.20
C LEU A 23 -10.30 15.17 1.09
N ASN A 24 -10.58 14.09 0.40
CA ASN A 24 -11.93 13.63 0.13
C ASN A 24 -12.15 12.19 0.62
N PRO A 25 -13.41 11.82 0.92
CA PRO A 25 -13.76 10.43 1.18
C PRO A 25 -13.42 9.55 -0.03
N TYR A 26 -13.40 8.24 0.19
CA TYR A 26 -13.17 7.26 -0.86
C TYR A 26 -14.07 7.47 -2.07
N PRO A 27 -13.58 7.06 -3.27
CA PRO A 27 -14.38 7.18 -4.47
C PRO A 27 -15.67 6.37 -4.33
N GLN A 28 -16.77 6.94 -4.74
CA GLN A 28 -18.08 6.28 -4.73
C GLN A 28 -18.18 5.17 -5.79
N SER A 29 -17.27 5.15 -6.75
CA SER A 29 -17.23 4.20 -7.84
C SER A 29 -15.83 3.56 -8.00
N ASP A 30 -15.80 2.27 -8.28
CA ASP A 30 -14.59 1.51 -8.59
C ASP A 30 -13.90 1.98 -9.88
N THR A 31 -14.56 2.79 -10.68
CA THR A 31 -14.02 3.41 -11.91
C THR A 31 -13.53 4.84 -11.72
N CYS A 32 -13.65 5.40 -10.52
CA CYS A 32 -13.07 6.68 -10.19
C CYS A 32 -11.56 6.52 -9.93
N PHE A 33 -10.73 7.12 -10.76
CA PHE A 33 -9.28 7.03 -10.69
C PHE A 33 -8.65 8.39 -10.43
N LYS A 34 -7.69 8.44 -9.49
CA LYS A 34 -6.88 9.64 -9.20
C LYS A 34 -5.46 9.21 -8.82
N PRO A 35 -4.73 8.58 -9.76
CA PRO A 35 -3.38 8.10 -9.49
C PRO A 35 -2.39 9.27 -9.31
N HIS A 36 -1.42 9.10 -8.43
CA HIS A 36 -0.40 10.13 -8.15
C HIS A 36 1.02 9.62 -8.43
N THR A 37 1.16 8.40 -8.94
CA THR A 37 2.45 7.78 -9.28
C THR A 37 2.40 7.19 -10.69
N ILE A 38 3.56 7.06 -11.33
CA ILE A 38 3.69 6.37 -12.63
C ILE A 38 3.15 4.93 -12.52
N TYR A 39 3.47 4.24 -11.42
CA TYR A 39 2.96 2.90 -11.14
C TYR A 39 1.43 2.88 -11.02
N GLY A 40 0.83 3.82 -10.26
CA GLY A 40 -0.62 3.94 -10.17
C GLY A 40 -1.27 4.17 -11.54
N ASN A 41 -0.69 5.07 -12.36
CA ASN A 41 -1.17 5.32 -13.73
C ASN A 41 -1.12 4.04 -14.59
N SER A 42 -0.04 3.27 -14.57
CA SER A 42 0.06 2.03 -15.33
C SER A 42 -1.03 1.00 -14.91
N LYS A 43 -1.34 0.92 -13.60
CA LYS A 43 -2.41 0.04 -13.11
C LYS A 43 -3.81 0.54 -13.46
N VAL A 44 -4.04 1.86 -13.51
CA VAL A 44 -5.29 2.42 -14.05
C VAL A 44 -5.50 2.00 -15.51
N MET A 45 -4.44 2.06 -16.33
CA MET A 45 -4.51 1.58 -17.72
C MET A 45 -4.83 0.08 -17.77
N THR A 46 -4.19 -0.73 -16.92
CA THR A 46 -4.49 -2.16 -16.82
C THR A 46 -5.96 -2.41 -16.50
N GLU A 47 -6.52 -1.71 -15.50
CA GLU A 47 -7.93 -1.88 -15.12
C GLU A 47 -8.89 -1.46 -16.24
N LYS A 48 -8.61 -0.35 -16.93
CA LYS A 48 -9.42 0.13 -18.07
C LYS A 48 -9.42 -0.90 -19.20
N ILE A 49 -8.23 -1.38 -19.61
CA ILE A 49 -8.09 -2.39 -20.66
C ILE A 49 -8.80 -3.70 -20.25
N THR A 50 -8.71 -4.10 -18.99
CA THR A 50 -9.41 -5.30 -18.50
C THR A 50 -10.92 -5.14 -18.67
N ARG A 51 -11.48 -4.01 -18.23
CA ARG A 51 -12.93 -3.76 -18.32
C ARG A 51 -13.43 -3.66 -19.76
N GLU A 52 -12.62 -3.14 -20.66
CA GLU A 52 -12.99 -2.94 -22.07
C GLU A 52 -12.85 -4.22 -22.90
N PHE A 53 -11.78 -4.99 -22.71
CA PHE A 53 -11.43 -6.09 -23.62
C PHE A 53 -11.58 -7.48 -23.00
N CYS A 54 -11.76 -7.61 -21.69
CA CYS A 54 -11.92 -8.93 -21.08
C CYS A 54 -13.33 -9.47 -21.35
N LYS A 55 -13.39 -10.63 -22.05
CA LYS A 55 -14.65 -11.35 -22.37
C LYS A 55 -14.99 -12.42 -21.33
N LYS A 56 -14.12 -12.70 -20.39
CA LYS A 56 -14.30 -13.64 -19.30
C LYS A 56 -14.66 -12.89 -18.03
N ASN A 57 -15.23 -13.58 -17.06
CA ASN A 57 -15.41 -13.03 -15.72
C ASN A 57 -14.08 -12.60 -15.16
N PHE A 58 -13.99 -11.41 -14.61
CA PHE A 58 -12.77 -10.90 -14.00
C PHE A 58 -13.00 -10.38 -12.59
N ILE A 59 -11.91 -10.40 -11.81
CA ILE A 59 -11.83 -9.78 -10.50
C ILE A 59 -10.60 -8.87 -10.51
N ILE A 60 -10.78 -7.63 -10.08
CA ILE A 60 -9.67 -6.69 -9.90
C ILE A 60 -9.36 -6.62 -8.41
N ILE A 61 -8.13 -6.95 -8.05
CA ILE A 61 -7.64 -6.89 -6.67
C ILE A 61 -6.71 -5.68 -6.54
N ARG A 62 -7.01 -4.82 -5.57
CA ARG A 62 -6.22 -3.64 -5.21
C ARG A 62 -5.55 -3.87 -3.84
N PRO A 63 -4.36 -4.48 -3.80
CA PRO A 63 -3.66 -4.69 -2.53
C PRO A 63 -3.26 -3.36 -1.87
N THR A 64 -3.27 -3.38 -0.54
CA THR A 64 -2.69 -2.34 0.31
C THR A 64 -1.16 -2.44 0.33
N ASN A 65 -0.50 -1.82 1.30
CA ASN A 65 0.94 -1.99 1.50
C ASN A 65 1.23 -3.38 2.07
N ILE A 66 1.60 -4.31 1.20
CA ILE A 66 1.89 -5.71 1.58
C ILE A 66 3.22 -5.77 2.32
N TRP A 67 3.23 -6.44 3.47
CA TRP A 67 4.43 -6.74 4.24
C TRP A 67 4.48 -8.21 4.66
N GLY A 68 5.65 -8.68 5.07
CA GLY A 68 5.84 -10.07 5.50
C GLY A 68 6.96 -10.78 4.73
N PRO A 69 7.02 -12.12 4.83
CA PRO A 69 8.00 -12.94 4.13
C PRO A 69 8.06 -12.65 2.63
N TYR A 70 9.27 -12.75 2.06
CA TYR A 70 9.56 -12.52 0.64
C TYR A 70 9.40 -11.08 0.14
N ASN A 71 8.99 -10.11 0.99
CA ASN A 71 9.00 -8.71 0.61
C ASN A 71 10.39 -8.08 0.88
N TYR A 72 11.27 -8.15 -0.11
CA TYR A 72 12.64 -7.62 -0.02
C TYR A 72 12.68 -6.10 0.20
N ASN A 73 11.66 -5.35 -0.22
CA ASN A 73 11.60 -3.90 0.01
C ASN A 73 11.47 -3.57 1.51
N TYR A 74 10.67 -4.33 2.25
CA TYR A 74 10.60 -4.20 3.72
C TYR A 74 11.86 -4.74 4.39
N ALA A 75 12.36 -5.90 3.95
CA ALA A 75 13.56 -6.52 4.52
C ALA A 75 14.79 -5.63 4.39
N ASN A 76 15.09 -5.16 3.17
CA ASN A 76 16.26 -4.34 2.86
C ASN A 76 16.07 -2.85 3.17
N GLY A 77 14.82 -2.39 3.24
CA GLY A 77 14.46 -1.01 3.58
C GLY A 77 14.20 -0.84 5.08
N LEU A 78 12.94 -0.90 5.48
CA LEU A 78 12.49 -0.59 6.84
C LEU A 78 13.19 -1.44 7.91
N PHE A 79 13.17 -2.76 7.76
CA PHE A 79 13.71 -3.66 8.78
C PHE A 79 15.23 -3.53 8.90
N SER A 80 15.93 -3.33 7.79
CA SER A 80 17.36 -3.06 7.81
C SER A 80 17.69 -1.75 8.53
N MET A 81 16.94 -0.68 8.29
CA MET A 81 17.11 0.60 8.99
C MET A 81 16.83 0.47 10.49
N ILE A 82 15.80 -0.30 10.87
CA ILE A 82 15.49 -0.58 12.27
C ILE A 82 16.66 -1.33 12.93
N LYS A 83 17.15 -2.41 12.32
CA LYS A 83 18.30 -3.18 12.83
C LYS A 83 19.56 -2.34 13.04
N LYS A 84 19.78 -1.36 12.16
CA LYS A 84 20.93 -0.43 12.25
C LYS A 84 20.70 0.72 13.23
N GLY A 85 19.53 0.83 13.87
CA GLY A 85 19.20 1.95 14.75
C GLY A 85 19.01 3.31 14.04
N LEU A 86 18.87 3.29 12.71
CA LEU A 86 18.74 4.49 11.86
C LEU A 86 17.29 4.86 11.57
N PHE A 87 16.34 4.04 11.99
CA PHE A 87 14.93 4.30 11.76
C PHE A 87 14.38 5.26 12.82
N VAL A 88 13.73 6.32 12.38
CA VAL A 88 13.15 7.36 13.23
C VAL A 88 11.69 7.56 12.90
N LEU A 89 10.90 8.03 13.87
CA LEU A 89 9.48 8.33 13.69
C LEU A 89 9.16 9.81 13.97
N PRO A 90 8.19 10.39 13.26
CA PRO A 90 7.70 11.73 13.56
C PRO A 90 6.98 11.74 14.93
N ARG A 91 7.43 12.61 15.85
CA ARG A 91 6.81 12.74 17.17
C ARG A 91 5.36 13.24 17.02
N GLY A 92 4.44 12.61 17.76
CA GLY A 92 3.03 13.00 17.78
C GLY A 92 2.24 12.71 16.49
N SER A 93 2.80 11.99 15.51
CA SER A 93 2.06 11.61 14.33
C SER A 93 1.10 10.48 14.64
N LYS A 94 -0.17 10.67 14.28
CA LYS A 94 -1.24 9.67 14.33
C LYS A 94 -1.63 9.24 12.92
N THR A 95 -0.67 9.23 12.00
CA THR A 95 -0.88 8.89 10.59
C THR A 95 -1.50 7.51 10.46
N ILE A 96 -2.64 7.44 9.78
CA ILE A 96 -3.38 6.21 9.52
C ILE A 96 -2.90 5.59 8.21
N LYS A 97 -2.65 4.28 8.22
CA LYS A 97 -2.23 3.52 7.03
C LYS A 97 -2.93 2.18 6.98
N SER A 98 -3.26 1.77 5.76
CA SER A 98 -3.67 0.39 5.48
C SER A 98 -2.45 -0.44 5.09
N TYR A 99 -2.26 -1.52 5.82
CA TYR A 99 -1.24 -2.54 5.55
C TYR A 99 -1.93 -3.88 5.28
N GLY A 100 -1.19 -4.85 4.81
CA GLY A 100 -1.65 -6.22 4.71
C GLY A 100 -0.50 -7.20 4.92
N TYR A 101 -0.64 -8.11 5.87
CA TYR A 101 0.29 -9.21 6.01
C TYR A 101 0.09 -10.20 4.87
N ILE A 102 1.16 -10.61 4.23
CA ILE A 102 1.07 -11.40 2.99
C ILE A 102 0.19 -12.65 3.11
N LYS A 103 0.22 -13.36 4.23
CA LYS A 103 -0.59 -14.57 4.42
C LYS A 103 -2.09 -14.23 4.46
N ASN A 104 -2.47 -13.15 5.13
CA ASN A 104 -3.87 -12.70 5.20
C ASN A 104 -4.36 -12.22 3.82
N ILE A 105 -3.52 -11.52 3.08
CA ILE A 105 -3.83 -11.13 1.69
C ILE A 105 -4.01 -12.37 0.80
N CYS A 106 -3.14 -13.38 0.91
CA CYS A 106 -3.29 -14.62 0.15
C CYS A 106 -4.59 -15.34 0.51
N TYR A 107 -4.93 -15.40 1.80
CA TYR A 107 -6.20 -15.96 2.26
C TYR A 107 -7.40 -15.23 1.64
N GLN A 108 -7.45 -13.91 1.73
CA GLN A 108 -8.51 -13.10 1.14
C GLN A 108 -8.61 -13.32 -0.39
N ILE A 109 -7.48 -13.38 -1.10
CA ILE A 109 -7.47 -13.62 -2.55
C ILE A 109 -8.07 -14.99 -2.89
N ILE A 110 -7.71 -16.03 -2.13
CA ILE A 110 -8.25 -17.39 -2.33
C ILE A 110 -9.75 -17.38 -2.04
N SER A 111 -10.19 -16.81 -0.92
CA SER A 111 -11.61 -16.71 -0.58
C SER A 111 -12.42 -15.95 -1.64
N ILE A 112 -11.86 -14.88 -2.22
CA ILE A 112 -12.48 -14.13 -3.32
C ILE A 112 -12.56 -14.97 -4.60
N LEU A 113 -11.55 -15.80 -4.88
CA LEU A 113 -11.53 -16.68 -6.04
C LEU A 113 -12.59 -17.79 -5.93
N ASP A 114 -12.75 -18.35 -4.73
CA ASP A 114 -13.69 -19.44 -4.46
C ASP A 114 -15.15 -18.93 -4.39
N ASP A 115 -15.35 -17.63 -4.19
CA ASP A 115 -16.69 -17.04 -4.15
C ASP A 115 -17.28 -16.93 -5.56
N ILE A 116 -18.37 -17.66 -5.81
CA ILE A 116 -19.05 -17.71 -7.11
C ILE A 116 -19.64 -16.36 -7.51
N ASP A 117 -20.07 -15.56 -6.54
CA ASP A 117 -20.70 -14.25 -6.76
C ASP A 117 -19.66 -13.14 -7.01
N SER A 118 -18.37 -13.43 -6.82
CA SER A 118 -17.30 -12.47 -7.08
C SER A 118 -16.94 -12.48 -8.57
N VAL A 119 -17.73 -11.77 -9.38
CA VAL A 119 -17.52 -11.58 -10.82
C VAL A 119 -17.61 -10.11 -11.21
N ASN A 120 -16.74 -9.67 -12.11
CA ASN A 120 -16.67 -8.30 -12.66
C ASN A 120 -16.65 -7.22 -11.57
N CYS A 121 -15.95 -7.49 -10.49
CA CYS A 121 -15.90 -6.65 -9.30
C CYS A 121 -14.48 -6.28 -8.90
N VAL A 122 -14.39 -5.34 -7.93
CA VAL A 122 -13.14 -4.85 -7.38
C VAL A 122 -13.13 -5.07 -5.87
N TYR A 123 -12.01 -5.58 -5.38
CA TYR A 123 -11.75 -5.70 -3.95
C TYR A 123 -10.43 -5.04 -3.56
N TYR A 124 -10.46 -4.23 -2.51
CA TYR A 124 -9.25 -3.87 -1.79
C TYR A 124 -8.92 -5.00 -0.82
N VAL A 125 -7.68 -5.51 -0.86
CA VAL A 125 -7.22 -6.59 0.03
C VAL A 125 -6.12 -6.09 0.97
N GLY A 126 -6.23 -6.47 2.23
CA GLY A 126 -5.35 -6.02 3.30
C GLY A 126 -6.01 -6.18 4.66
N GLU A 127 -5.54 -5.43 5.64
CA GLU A 127 -6.05 -5.43 7.02
C GLU A 127 -6.63 -4.06 7.37
N GLU A 128 -7.39 -3.97 8.47
CA GLU A 128 -7.90 -2.71 8.98
C GLU A 128 -6.79 -1.69 9.16
N SER A 129 -7.16 -0.43 8.91
CA SER A 129 -6.19 0.67 9.00
C SER A 129 -5.72 0.88 10.43
N ILE A 130 -4.42 1.09 10.57
CA ILE A 130 -3.76 1.26 11.86
C ILE A 130 -2.94 2.54 11.91
N VAL A 131 -2.60 2.97 13.12
CA VAL A 131 -1.66 4.08 13.33
C VAL A 131 -0.25 3.59 12.96
N ALA A 132 0.30 4.12 11.86
CA ALA A 132 1.59 3.69 11.30
C ALA A 132 2.75 3.74 12.32
N ASN A 133 2.77 4.77 13.18
CA ASN A 133 3.78 4.91 14.23
C ASN A 133 3.69 3.80 15.29
N MET A 134 2.49 3.33 15.62
CA MET A 134 2.31 2.21 16.56
C MET A 134 2.81 0.92 15.93
N TRP A 135 2.38 0.62 14.70
CA TRP A 135 2.83 -0.55 13.96
C TRP A 135 4.35 -0.60 13.82
N ALA A 136 4.99 0.50 13.39
CA ALA A 136 6.44 0.57 13.24
C ALA A 136 7.18 0.46 14.59
N SER A 137 6.57 0.95 15.69
CA SER A 137 7.14 0.81 17.04
C SER A 137 7.13 -0.64 17.52
N GLU A 138 6.03 -1.37 17.28
CA GLU A 138 5.94 -2.79 17.65
C GLU A 138 6.93 -3.65 16.83
N ILE A 139 7.03 -3.39 15.53
CA ILE A 139 8.05 -4.04 14.68
C ILE A 139 9.48 -3.76 15.19
N SER A 140 9.77 -2.51 15.56
CA SER A 140 11.08 -2.14 16.10
C SER A 140 11.39 -2.85 17.41
N LYS A 141 10.43 -2.90 18.34
CA LYS A 141 10.57 -3.64 19.59
C LYS A 141 10.81 -5.14 19.35
N ALA A 142 10.08 -5.74 18.41
CA ALA A 142 10.26 -7.14 18.06
C ALA A 142 11.67 -7.44 17.48
N ILE A 143 12.24 -6.49 16.71
CA ILE A 143 13.55 -6.67 16.05
C ILE A 143 14.72 -6.32 16.99
N THR A 144 14.59 -5.23 17.78
CA THR A 144 15.73 -4.64 18.53
C THR A 144 15.52 -4.57 20.04
N GLY A 145 14.34 -4.97 20.54
CA GLY A 145 13.95 -4.81 21.93
C GLY A 145 13.58 -3.37 22.34
N LYS A 146 13.66 -2.39 21.41
CA LYS A 146 13.45 -0.96 21.72
C LYS A 146 12.57 -0.28 20.66
N PRO A 147 11.76 0.72 21.07
CA PRO A 147 11.03 1.53 20.11
C PRO A 147 11.99 2.47 19.33
N PRO A 148 11.60 2.94 18.14
CA PRO A 148 12.41 3.89 17.38
C PRO A 148 12.48 5.25 18.07
N ILE A 149 13.53 6.02 17.77
CA ILE A 149 13.67 7.40 18.20
C ILE A 149 12.58 8.26 17.55
N LYS A 150 11.91 9.09 18.35
CA LYS A 150 10.89 10.03 17.88
C LYS A 150 11.47 11.42 17.73
N ILE A 151 11.44 11.96 16.51
CA ILE A 151 11.97 13.28 16.16
C ILE A 151 10.82 14.25 15.87
N PRO A 152 10.89 15.53 16.27
CA PRO A 152 9.90 16.53 15.92
C PRO A 152 9.66 16.60 14.41
N LYS A 153 8.40 16.72 13.99
CA LYS A 153 8.02 16.75 12.56
C LYS A 153 8.78 17.83 11.78
N PHE A 154 8.99 18.99 12.41
CA PHE A 154 9.74 20.10 11.79
C PHE A 154 11.18 19.70 11.44
N LEU A 155 11.90 19.06 12.36
CA LEU A 155 13.28 18.62 12.09
C LEU A 155 13.33 17.57 10.99
N LEU A 156 12.40 16.62 10.99
CA LEU A 156 12.29 15.63 9.90
C LEU A 156 11.99 16.30 8.55
N PHE A 157 11.16 17.35 8.54
CA PHE A 157 10.87 18.11 7.33
C PHE A 157 12.11 18.82 6.80
N MET A 158 12.90 19.46 7.68
CA MET A 158 14.16 20.11 7.29
C MET A 158 15.17 19.12 6.71
N VAL A 159 15.30 17.95 7.33
CA VAL A 159 16.15 16.87 6.79
C VAL A 159 15.64 16.38 5.43
N ALA A 160 14.32 16.29 5.24
CA ALA A 160 13.73 15.90 3.98
C ALA A 160 13.95 16.93 2.85
N LEU A 161 13.91 18.24 3.19
CA LEU A 161 14.25 19.33 2.25
C LEU A 161 15.72 19.26 1.84
N LEU A 162 16.62 19.06 2.79
CA LEU A 162 18.04 18.86 2.50
C LEU A 162 18.24 17.66 1.59
N GLY A 163 17.56 16.54 1.87
CA GLY A 163 17.62 15.33 1.03
C GLY A 163 17.11 15.56 -0.39
N GLU A 164 16.08 16.38 -0.56
CA GLU A 164 15.57 16.74 -1.89
C GLU A 164 16.59 17.60 -2.67
N LEU A 165 17.29 18.51 -1.98
CA LEU A 165 18.36 19.32 -2.58
C LEU A 165 19.55 18.45 -3.00
N LEU A 166 20.00 17.56 -2.12
CA LEU A 166 21.10 16.63 -2.41
C LEU A 166 20.75 15.72 -3.59
N LYS A 167 19.51 15.24 -3.69
CA LYS A 167 19.04 14.46 -4.83
C LYS A 167 19.12 15.22 -6.15
N LYS A 168 18.81 16.53 -6.15
CA LYS A 168 18.97 17.39 -7.35
C LYS A 168 20.44 17.53 -7.76
N MET A 169 21.36 17.40 -6.81
CA MET A 169 22.82 17.39 -7.06
C MET A 169 23.37 16.01 -7.40
N ASN A 170 22.51 15.02 -7.69
CA ASN A 170 22.86 13.61 -7.93
C ASN A 170 23.56 12.91 -6.75
N LEU A 171 23.40 13.42 -5.54
CA LEU A 171 23.92 12.80 -4.34
C LEU A 171 22.85 11.88 -3.72
N ASN A 172 23.23 10.64 -3.43
CA ASN A 172 22.33 9.66 -2.81
C ASN A 172 22.11 9.96 -1.33
N PHE A 173 20.94 10.51 -1.01
CA PHE A 173 20.51 10.68 0.37
C PHE A 173 19.22 9.89 0.62
N PRO A 174 19.13 9.06 1.68
CA PRO A 174 18.08 8.09 1.86
C PRO A 174 16.73 8.69 2.29
N PHE A 175 16.68 9.95 2.72
CA PHE A 175 15.48 10.59 3.25
C PHE A 175 15.19 11.91 2.52
N TYR A 176 14.04 11.99 1.85
CA TYR A 176 13.61 13.12 1.01
C TYR A 176 12.09 13.35 1.16
N LEU A 177 11.54 14.40 0.55
CA LEU A 177 10.16 14.85 0.76
C LEU A 177 9.10 13.75 0.55
N THR A 178 9.26 12.89 -0.44
CA THR A 178 8.30 11.79 -0.64
C THR A 178 8.28 10.82 0.55
N ARG A 179 9.44 10.53 1.16
CA ARG A 179 9.51 9.68 2.36
C ARG A 179 8.90 10.38 3.58
N TYR A 180 9.16 11.67 3.75
CA TYR A 180 8.52 12.48 4.78
C TYR A 180 7.00 12.45 4.66
N LYS A 181 6.46 12.72 3.47
CA LYS A 181 5.02 12.64 3.19
C LYS A 181 4.46 11.25 3.51
N ASN A 182 5.15 10.21 3.11
CA ASN A 182 4.75 8.84 3.44
C ASN A 182 4.71 8.55 4.95
N MET A 183 5.41 9.30 5.78
CA MET A 183 5.39 9.14 7.25
C MET A 183 4.38 10.05 7.94
N THR A 184 3.85 11.06 7.27
CA THR A 184 3.04 12.14 7.89
C THR A 184 1.64 12.31 7.28
N GLU A 185 1.39 11.74 6.11
CA GLU A 185 0.09 11.80 5.43
C GLU A 185 -0.66 10.48 5.58
N ASP A 186 -1.95 10.56 5.82
CA ASP A 186 -2.83 9.39 5.90
C ASP A 186 -2.95 8.70 4.55
N TYR A 187 -3.10 7.39 4.59
CA TYR A 187 -3.43 6.59 3.44
C TYR A 187 -4.25 5.38 3.88
N ASP A 188 -5.52 5.61 3.98
CA ASP A 188 -6.53 4.63 4.32
C ASP A 188 -7.24 4.14 3.05
N VAL A 189 -7.73 2.92 2.99
CA VAL A 189 -8.44 2.34 1.84
C VAL A 189 -9.73 1.65 2.27
N PRO A 190 -10.77 1.56 1.39
CA PRO A 190 -12.09 1.02 1.74
C PRO A 190 -12.07 -0.52 1.77
N ILE A 191 -11.41 -1.07 2.77
CA ILE A 191 -11.23 -2.52 2.90
C ILE A 191 -12.44 -3.24 3.53
N LYS A 192 -13.35 -2.50 4.16
CA LYS A 192 -14.49 -3.07 4.89
C LYS A 192 -15.31 -4.05 4.07
N LYS A 193 -15.54 -3.76 2.78
CA LYS A 193 -16.26 -4.66 1.88
C LYS A 193 -15.63 -6.06 1.83
N THR A 194 -14.32 -6.13 1.79
CA THR A 194 -13.57 -7.39 1.73
C THR A 194 -13.59 -8.11 3.08
N ILE A 195 -13.26 -7.40 4.16
CA ILE A 195 -13.25 -7.96 5.51
C ILE A 195 -14.64 -8.51 5.88
N THR A 196 -15.70 -7.73 5.68
CA THR A 196 -17.06 -8.18 6.04
C THR A 196 -17.51 -9.44 5.27
N LYS A 197 -16.99 -9.64 4.06
CA LYS A 197 -17.40 -10.77 3.22
C LYS A 197 -16.51 -12.01 3.37
N PHE A 198 -15.21 -11.84 3.70
CA PHE A 198 -14.20 -12.89 3.57
C PHE A 198 -13.31 -13.10 4.79
N ASP A 199 -13.54 -12.42 5.93
CA ASP A 199 -12.85 -12.67 7.20
C ASP A 199 -13.62 -13.63 8.10
#